data_87eef4ed8fe679e9c22d89e71442c6b6
#
_entry.id   87eef4ed8fe679e9c22d89e71442c6b6
#
_cell.length_a   1.000
_cell.length_b   1.000
_cell.length_c   1.000
_cell.angle_alpha   90.00
_cell.angle_beta   90.00
_cell.angle_gamma   90.00
#
_symmetry.space_group_name_H-M   'P 1'
#
loop_
_entity.id
_entity.type
_entity.pdbx_description
1 polymer ?
#
loop_
_entity_poly.entity_id
_entity_poly.type
_entity_poly.pdbx_seq_one_letter_code
_entity_poly.pdbx_strand_id
1 'polypeptide(L)'
;YRQKGFISNDNDHESASKTMEYAFDDWCIAQFAKATGNDAVYKKYMLRAQQYKNLFDPASGHIRGKVQGFWYSPFKATEVNNFYTEGNSWHYSFAAPQDISGLIKLYGSKANFAKKVNELFTTNEALSGREQADVTGLIGQYAQGNEPSHHMAYLFNYAGQAWRTQELVNKICKDFYKNDPDGLIGNEDCGQMSAWYVLSAMGFYPVTPGNGQYALGTPVFDEVIIRQENGKTFTIKANNRDDKNMYVQSMLLNNQVYNPTYLKHTDIEKGGTMVFEMGAAPNYTRGTKGGDIPVTSIDDNNFVAVPYFEMNSNKIKESLPVVLKHIDKGATIFYNIQKEKQNAGAFIKYTKPFNLLAAACVYFYAEKNGKRSPTVAQQFYKVVTDRTISIKSEAHPMYTAGGQEALIDGITGTVNWKTGEWQSYFAKDFEAVIAFKKQRKFSYMGIHVLQDVSPWIVYPKEVMFEISEDGIIYKPLITVANKFAKEEKEAQVQQLGAAVKATGKYIRIKAINGGVLPA
;
A
#
# COMPACT_ATOMS: atom_id res chain seq x y z
N TYR A 1 13.10 3.17 -5.09
CA TYR A 1 12.13 3.04 -6.17
C TYR A 1 12.80 2.63 -7.48
N ARG A 2 13.70 3.47 -8.06
CA ARG A 2 14.32 3.21 -9.39
C ARG A 2 15.10 1.88 -9.48
N GLN A 3 15.77 1.48 -8.43
CA GLN A 3 16.64 0.29 -8.41
C GLN A 3 15.88 -1.01 -8.17
N LYS A 4 14.85 -1.00 -7.30
CA LYS A 4 14.11 -2.19 -6.90
C LYS A 4 12.77 -2.35 -7.63
N GLY A 5 12.27 -1.30 -8.30
CA GLY A 5 10.95 -1.27 -8.93
C GLY A 5 9.79 -1.09 -7.94
N PHE A 6 10.05 -0.81 -6.68
CA PHE A 6 9.09 -0.48 -5.63
C PHE A 6 9.79 0.22 -4.46
N ILE A 7 9.02 0.84 -3.57
CA ILE A 7 9.52 1.36 -2.29
C ILE A 7 9.29 0.27 -1.23
N SER A 8 10.35 -0.06 -0.50
CA SER A 8 10.28 -0.97 0.65
C SER A 8 10.11 -0.13 1.92
N ASN A 9 9.31 -0.59 2.88
CA ASN A 9 9.00 0.18 4.08
C ASN A 9 10.23 0.42 4.99
N ASP A 10 11.25 -0.42 4.89
CA ASP A 10 12.55 -0.20 5.52
C ASP A 10 13.32 0.99 4.94
N ASN A 11 12.90 1.53 3.81
CA ASN A 11 13.50 2.73 3.21
C ASN A 11 12.63 3.97 3.40
N ASP A 12 11.30 3.81 3.42
CA ASP A 12 10.37 4.92 3.56
C ASP A 12 9.00 4.40 4.02
N HIS A 13 8.32 5.14 4.89
CA HIS A 13 6.94 4.85 5.30
C HIS A 13 5.96 5.16 4.16
N GLU A 14 4.72 4.70 4.28
CA GLU A 14 3.67 4.81 3.26
C GLU A 14 4.12 4.25 1.90
N SER A 15 4.98 3.25 1.99
CA SER A 15 5.74 2.72 0.86
C SER A 15 4.87 2.12 -0.25
N ALA A 16 3.74 1.53 0.12
CA ALA A 16 2.78 1.00 -0.85
C ALA A 16 2.08 2.13 -1.58
N SER A 17 1.52 3.11 -0.87
CA SER A 17 0.89 4.30 -1.47
C SER A 17 1.84 5.04 -2.38
N LYS A 18 3.03 5.41 -1.89
CA LYS A 18 4.06 6.10 -2.69
C LYS A 18 4.46 5.31 -3.94
N THR A 19 4.48 3.99 -3.90
CA THR A 19 4.76 3.18 -5.10
C THR A 19 3.63 3.31 -6.12
N MET A 20 2.37 3.30 -5.67
CA MET A 20 1.19 3.47 -6.54
C MET A 20 1.16 4.87 -7.15
N GLU A 21 1.28 5.91 -6.32
CA GLU A 21 1.27 7.32 -6.73
C GLU A 21 2.42 7.63 -7.71
N TYR A 22 3.64 7.22 -7.40
CA TYR A 22 4.77 7.43 -8.30
C TYR A 22 4.63 6.69 -9.64
N ALA A 23 3.88 5.60 -9.68
CA ALA A 23 3.57 4.94 -10.94
C ALA A 23 2.61 5.78 -11.79
N PHE A 24 1.65 6.47 -11.18
CA PHE A 24 0.77 7.41 -11.87
C PHE A 24 1.51 8.68 -12.29
N ASP A 25 2.35 9.25 -11.43
CA ASP A 25 3.22 10.40 -11.74
C ASP A 25 4.13 10.10 -12.94
N ASP A 26 4.75 8.92 -12.95
CA ASP A 26 5.58 8.46 -14.05
C ASP A 26 4.79 8.37 -15.37
N TRP A 27 3.52 7.97 -15.32
CA TRP A 27 2.63 7.99 -16.48
C TRP A 27 2.34 9.43 -16.93
N CYS A 28 2.06 10.34 -16.01
CA CYS A 28 1.84 11.77 -16.33
C CYS A 28 3.07 12.39 -17.02
N ILE A 29 4.28 12.11 -16.47
CA ILE A 29 5.55 12.53 -17.09
C ILE A 29 5.69 11.96 -18.50
N ALA A 30 5.32 10.68 -18.69
CA ALA A 30 5.36 10.06 -20.01
C ALA A 30 4.39 10.76 -21.00
N GLN A 31 3.15 11.06 -20.59
CA GLN A 31 2.20 11.76 -21.46
C GLN A 31 2.71 13.14 -21.86
N PHE A 32 3.27 13.90 -20.91
CA PHE A 32 3.90 15.19 -21.20
C PHE A 32 5.08 15.05 -22.17
N ALA A 33 5.95 14.06 -21.94
CA ALA A 33 7.08 13.78 -22.82
C ALA A 33 6.63 13.43 -24.24
N LYS A 34 5.54 12.65 -24.38
CA LYS A 34 4.94 12.34 -25.68
C LYS A 34 4.41 13.60 -26.38
N ALA A 35 3.69 14.46 -25.67
CA ALA A 35 3.15 15.70 -26.19
C ALA A 35 4.24 16.68 -26.66
N THR A 36 5.42 16.65 -26.02
CA THR A 36 6.59 17.47 -26.38
C THR A 36 7.58 16.78 -27.32
N GLY A 37 7.26 15.60 -27.85
CA GLY A 37 8.10 14.87 -28.81
C GLY A 37 9.34 14.17 -28.23
N ASN A 38 9.40 13.96 -26.91
CA ASN A 38 10.54 13.29 -26.26
C ASN A 38 10.31 11.79 -26.08
N ASP A 39 10.49 11.01 -27.14
CA ASP A 39 10.26 9.57 -27.16
C ASP A 39 11.11 8.77 -26.16
N ALA A 40 12.34 9.20 -25.89
CA ALA A 40 13.23 8.50 -24.96
C ALA A 40 12.69 8.58 -23.52
N VAL A 41 12.25 9.77 -23.10
CA VAL A 41 11.62 9.99 -21.79
C VAL A 41 10.28 9.26 -21.75
N TYR A 42 9.44 9.37 -22.78
CA TYR A 42 8.17 8.65 -22.89
C TYR A 42 8.35 7.14 -22.60
N LYS A 43 9.19 6.47 -23.37
CA LYS A 43 9.43 5.01 -23.23
C LYS A 43 9.92 4.64 -21.83
N LYS A 44 10.85 5.42 -21.27
CA LYS A 44 11.40 5.19 -19.94
C LYS A 44 10.33 5.27 -18.86
N TYR A 45 9.51 6.31 -18.87
CA TYR A 45 8.52 6.56 -17.84
C TYR A 45 7.27 5.67 -17.99
N MET A 46 6.90 5.28 -19.21
CA MET A 46 5.86 4.26 -19.44
C MET A 46 6.21 2.88 -18.85
N LEU A 47 7.51 2.50 -18.84
CA LEU A 47 7.95 1.30 -18.11
C LEU A 47 7.80 1.47 -16.59
N ARG A 48 8.18 2.64 -16.06
CA ARG A 48 8.11 2.91 -14.63
C ARG A 48 6.66 3.01 -14.14
N ALA A 49 5.76 3.53 -14.95
CA ALA A 49 4.32 3.61 -14.68
C ALA A 49 3.66 2.24 -14.38
N GLN A 50 4.35 1.14 -14.64
CA GLN A 50 3.90 -0.22 -14.36
C GLN A 50 4.47 -0.81 -13.07
N GLN A 51 5.31 -0.07 -12.34
CA GLN A 51 6.01 -0.59 -11.15
C GLN A 51 5.06 -0.94 -10.00
N TYR A 52 3.83 -0.41 -9.98
CA TYR A 52 2.77 -0.81 -9.05
C TYR A 52 2.55 -2.35 -9.04
N LYS A 53 2.77 -3.02 -10.17
CA LYS A 53 2.62 -4.48 -10.32
C LYS A 53 3.54 -5.27 -9.38
N ASN A 54 4.65 -4.66 -8.93
CA ASN A 54 5.61 -5.28 -8.01
C ASN A 54 5.09 -5.39 -6.58
N LEU A 55 4.00 -4.68 -6.24
CA LEU A 55 3.34 -4.73 -4.94
C LEU A 55 2.02 -5.51 -4.96
N PHE A 56 1.61 -6.06 -6.12
CA PHE A 56 0.46 -6.93 -6.17
C PHE A 56 0.82 -8.31 -5.62
N ASP A 57 0.15 -8.72 -4.54
CA ASP A 57 0.27 -10.06 -3.96
C ASP A 57 -0.82 -10.98 -4.53
N PRO A 58 -0.48 -11.93 -5.41
CA PRO A 58 -1.48 -12.82 -6.03
C PRO A 58 -2.22 -13.72 -5.04
N ALA A 59 -1.62 -13.98 -3.86
CA ALA A 59 -2.21 -14.85 -2.85
C ALA A 59 -3.38 -14.16 -2.13
N SER A 60 -3.24 -12.87 -1.83
CA SER A 60 -4.30 -12.08 -1.19
C SER A 60 -5.19 -11.34 -2.18
N GLY A 61 -4.71 -11.11 -3.41
CA GLY A 61 -5.37 -10.26 -4.41
C GLY A 61 -5.38 -8.78 -4.01
N HIS A 62 -4.34 -8.33 -3.32
CA HIS A 62 -4.21 -6.95 -2.84
C HIS A 62 -2.85 -6.34 -3.17
N ILE A 63 -2.79 -5.01 -3.21
CA ILE A 63 -1.55 -4.27 -3.11
C ILE A 63 -1.07 -4.35 -1.66
N ARG A 64 0.13 -4.87 -1.45
CA ARG A 64 0.68 -5.17 -0.14
C ARG A 64 2.08 -4.59 0.03
N GLY A 65 2.33 -3.99 1.17
CA GLY A 65 3.64 -3.44 1.51
C GLY A 65 4.70 -4.52 1.72
N LYS A 66 5.95 -4.16 1.49
CA LYS A 66 7.12 -5.02 1.72
C LYS A 66 8.04 -4.41 2.77
N VAL A 67 8.53 -5.26 3.68
CA VAL A 67 9.56 -4.96 4.68
C VAL A 67 10.73 -5.90 4.44
N GLN A 68 11.94 -5.37 4.35
CA GLN A 68 13.15 -6.17 4.09
C GLN A 68 12.98 -7.14 2.91
N GLY A 69 12.27 -6.71 1.85
CA GLY A 69 12.03 -7.51 0.65
C GLY A 69 10.92 -8.56 0.74
N PHE A 70 10.31 -8.77 1.89
CA PHE A 70 9.23 -9.71 2.12
C PHE A 70 7.90 -9.01 2.24
N TRP A 71 6.80 -9.71 1.91
CA TRP A 71 5.47 -9.22 2.19
C TRP A 71 5.29 -9.01 3.70
N TYR A 72 4.79 -7.84 4.09
CA TYR A 72 4.46 -7.55 5.49
C TYR A 72 3.49 -8.62 6.04
N SER A 73 3.78 -9.15 7.21
CA SER A 73 3.00 -10.21 7.85
C SER A 73 2.98 -10.01 9.38
N PRO A 74 1.84 -10.27 10.06
CA PRO A 74 0.57 -10.72 9.50
C PRO A 74 -0.10 -9.66 8.64
N PHE A 75 -0.85 -10.06 7.60
CA PHE A 75 -1.52 -9.15 6.68
C PHE A 75 -3.03 -9.15 6.91
N LYS A 76 -3.60 -7.96 7.07
CA LYS A 76 -5.03 -7.73 7.13
C LYS A 76 -5.36 -6.55 6.20
N ALA A 77 -6.21 -6.79 5.20
CA ALA A 77 -6.48 -5.79 4.16
C ALA A 77 -7.23 -4.54 4.69
N THR A 78 -7.96 -4.68 5.81
CA THR A 78 -8.71 -3.61 6.48
C THR A 78 -7.87 -2.82 7.48
N GLU A 79 -6.59 -3.15 7.67
CA GLU A 79 -5.73 -2.49 8.63
C GLU A 79 -5.21 -1.16 8.10
N VAL A 80 -5.57 -0.06 8.76
CA VAL A 80 -4.98 1.27 8.55
C VAL A 80 -3.62 1.29 9.25
N ASN A 81 -2.55 1.34 8.47
CA ASN A 81 -1.18 1.22 8.97
C ASN A 81 -0.19 2.11 8.20
N ASN A 82 1.09 2.04 8.56
CA ASN A 82 2.13 2.90 7.98
C ASN A 82 2.61 2.48 6.56
N PHE A 83 1.98 1.52 5.92
CA PHE A 83 2.26 1.19 4.52
C PHE A 83 1.43 2.02 3.55
N TYR A 84 0.32 2.58 4.02
CA TYR A 84 -0.65 3.31 3.22
C TYR A 84 -0.84 4.72 3.79
N THR A 85 -0.89 5.70 2.91
CA THR A 85 -1.25 7.07 3.25
C THR A 85 -2.74 7.10 3.56
N GLU A 86 -3.10 7.48 4.77
CA GLU A 86 -4.49 7.72 5.20
C GLU A 86 -5.47 6.60 4.84
N GLY A 87 -4.99 5.35 4.85
CA GLY A 87 -5.82 4.26 4.35
C GLY A 87 -5.30 2.87 4.65
N ASN A 88 -5.84 1.93 3.93
CA ASN A 88 -5.51 0.52 4.02
C ASN A 88 -5.32 -0.11 2.63
N SER A 89 -5.09 -1.42 2.60
CA SER A 89 -4.84 -2.13 1.36
C SER A 89 -6.03 -2.11 0.38
N TRP A 90 -7.27 -2.06 0.86
CA TRP A 90 -8.44 -1.95 -0.01
C TRP A 90 -8.43 -0.64 -0.81
N HIS A 91 -8.09 0.50 -0.15
CA HIS A 91 -8.06 1.81 -0.77
C HIS A 91 -7.00 1.92 -1.87
N TYR A 92 -5.90 1.17 -1.75
CA TYR A 92 -4.80 1.22 -2.72
C TYR A 92 -4.76 0.07 -3.71
N SER A 93 -5.54 -1.02 -3.53
CA SER A 93 -5.50 -2.17 -4.44
C SER A 93 -5.99 -1.85 -5.86
N PHE A 94 -6.71 -0.76 -6.04
CA PHE A 94 -7.23 -0.32 -7.32
C PHE A 94 -6.66 1.03 -7.79
N ALA A 95 -5.71 1.61 -7.06
CA ALA A 95 -5.15 2.94 -7.30
C ALA A 95 -4.08 2.95 -8.43
N ALA A 96 -4.41 2.37 -9.58
CA ALA A 96 -3.60 2.44 -10.80
C ALA A 96 -4.47 2.87 -12.00
N PRO A 97 -5.05 4.10 -11.98
CA PRO A 97 -5.97 4.56 -13.00
C PRO A 97 -5.35 4.62 -14.39
N GLN A 98 -4.03 4.79 -14.49
CA GLN A 98 -3.29 4.81 -15.74
C GLN A 98 -3.23 3.46 -16.47
N ASP A 99 -3.54 2.33 -15.79
CA ASP A 99 -3.39 1.00 -16.36
C ASP A 99 -4.45 0.01 -15.82
N ILE A 100 -5.74 0.39 -15.93
CA ILE A 100 -6.85 -0.47 -15.46
C ILE A 100 -6.85 -1.80 -16.22
N SER A 101 -6.44 -1.82 -17.49
CA SER A 101 -6.26 -3.07 -18.23
C SER A 101 -5.18 -3.97 -17.62
N GLY A 102 -4.10 -3.37 -17.09
CA GLY A 102 -3.07 -4.08 -16.34
C GLY A 102 -3.60 -4.64 -15.02
N LEU A 103 -4.39 -3.88 -14.26
CA LEU A 103 -5.07 -4.37 -13.06
C LEU A 103 -5.98 -5.57 -13.40
N ILE A 104 -6.83 -5.45 -14.42
CA ILE A 104 -7.70 -6.56 -14.87
C ILE A 104 -6.88 -7.83 -15.18
N LYS A 105 -5.72 -7.68 -15.82
CA LYS A 105 -4.80 -8.81 -16.08
C LYS A 105 -4.27 -9.44 -14.79
N LEU A 106 -3.93 -8.64 -13.77
CA LEU A 106 -3.47 -9.14 -12.47
C LEU A 106 -4.55 -9.99 -11.77
N TYR A 107 -5.82 -9.61 -11.89
CA TYR A 107 -6.95 -10.39 -11.39
C TYR A 107 -7.39 -11.54 -12.33
N GLY A 108 -6.74 -11.67 -13.49
CA GLY A 108 -6.92 -12.76 -14.45
C GLY A 108 -8.07 -12.60 -15.44
N SER A 109 -9.12 -11.84 -15.10
CA SER A 109 -10.26 -11.58 -15.99
C SER A 109 -11.07 -10.37 -15.54
N LYS A 110 -11.88 -9.79 -16.46
CA LYS A 110 -12.84 -8.73 -16.11
C LYS A 110 -13.85 -9.19 -15.04
N ALA A 111 -14.29 -10.43 -15.09
CA ALA A 111 -15.24 -10.98 -14.11
C ALA A 111 -14.61 -11.06 -12.70
N ASN A 112 -13.38 -11.55 -12.58
CA ASN A 112 -12.68 -11.61 -11.30
C ASN A 112 -12.36 -10.20 -10.76
N PHE A 113 -11.98 -9.28 -11.65
CA PHE A 113 -11.76 -7.89 -11.30
C PHE A 113 -13.04 -7.25 -10.76
N ALA A 114 -14.16 -7.35 -11.49
CA ALA A 114 -15.46 -6.84 -11.05
C ALA A 114 -15.90 -7.45 -9.71
N LYS A 115 -15.68 -8.76 -9.53
CA LYS A 115 -15.95 -9.44 -8.27
C LYS A 115 -15.14 -8.83 -7.13
N LYS A 116 -13.83 -8.60 -7.33
CA LYS A 116 -12.93 -8.01 -6.31
C LYS A 116 -13.30 -6.56 -6.00
N VAL A 117 -13.64 -5.76 -7.01
CA VAL A 117 -14.16 -4.40 -6.81
C VAL A 117 -15.50 -4.45 -6.06
N ASN A 118 -16.39 -5.41 -6.36
CA ASN A 118 -17.63 -5.53 -5.62
C ASN A 118 -17.41 -5.95 -4.14
N GLU A 119 -16.42 -6.79 -3.86
CA GLU A 119 -16.03 -7.14 -2.48
C GLU A 119 -15.65 -5.88 -1.68
N LEU A 120 -14.94 -4.90 -2.27
CA LEU A 120 -14.66 -3.61 -1.63
C LEU A 120 -15.93 -2.92 -1.10
N PHE A 121 -17.02 -2.92 -1.89
CA PHE A 121 -18.28 -2.25 -1.55
C PHE A 121 -19.22 -3.09 -0.68
N THR A 122 -18.97 -4.38 -0.51
CA THR A 122 -19.91 -5.31 0.16
C THR A 122 -19.33 -6.01 1.39
N THR A 123 -18.04 -5.89 1.66
CA THR A 123 -17.45 -6.50 2.85
C THR A 123 -17.97 -5.87 4.12
N ASN A 124 -18.25 -6.70 5.12
CA ASN A 124 -18.66 -6.28 6.46
C ASN A 124 -17.51 -6.28 7.46
N GLU A 125 -16.27 -6.51 7.01
CA GLU A 125 -15.11 -6.44 7.87
C GLU A 125 -14.92 -5.02 8.39
N ALA A 126 -14.81 -4.87 9.71
CA ALA A 126 -14.55 -3.58 10.33
C ALA A 126 -13.12 -3.09 10.01
N LEU A 127 -12.97 -1.77 9.92
CA LEU A 127 -11.65 -1.14 9.95
C LEU A 127 -10.87 -1.60 11.18
N SER A 128 -9.57 -1.69 11.03
CA SER A 128 -8.64 -2.05 12.11
C SER A 128 -7.35 -1.23 11.97
N GLY A 129 -6.47 -1.31 12.96
CA GLY A 129 -5.24 -0.53 12.98
C GLY A 129 -5.42 0.84 13.63
N ARG A 130 -4.76 1.88 13.10
CA ARG A 130 -4.85 3.23 13.65
C ARG A 130 -6.14 3.94 13.22
N GLU A 131 -6.62 4.86 14.03
CA GLU A 131 -7.65 5.80 13.61
C GLU A 131 -7.11 6.74 12.53
N GLN A 132 -7.97 7.09 11.57
CA GLN A 132 -7.65 8.00 10.48
C GLN A 132 -8.89 8.83 10.16
N ALA A 133 -8.78 10.15 10.28
CA ALA A 133 -9.89 11.08 10.14
C ALA A 133 -10.51 11.08 8.72
N ASP A 134 -9.69 10.84 7.70
CA ASP A 134 -10.12 10.90 6.31
C ASP A 134 -10.81 9.61 5.82
N VAL A 135 -10.76 8.52 6.61
CA VAL A 135 -11.47 7.27 6.28
C VAL A 135 -12.92 7.38 6.74
N THR A 136 -13.70 8.13 5.99
CA THR A 136 -15.12 8.42 6.24
C THR A 136 -15.99 8.08 5.02
N GLY A 137 -17.32 8.14 5.15
CA GLY A 137 -18.23 7.83 4.04
C GLY A 137 -18.09 6.40 3.54
N LEU A 138 -18.13 5.43 4.45
CA LEU A 138 -17.88 4.04 4.13
C LEU A 138 -19.06 3.34 3.46
N ILE A 139 -18.77 2.62 2.37
CA ILE A 139 -19.62 1.57 1.78
C ILE A 139 -18.75 0.31 1.71
N GLY A 140 -18.90 -0.61 2.65
CA GLY A 140 -17.91 -1.68 2.87
C GLY A 140 -16.56 -1.09 3.29
N GLN A 141 -15.54 -1.29 2.49
CA GLN A 141 -14.21 -0.67 2.67
C GLN A 141 -13.94 0.49 1.69
N TYR A 142 -14.90 0.84 0.83
CA TYR A 142 -14.84 2.08 0.04
C TYR A 142 -15.00 3.28 0.96
N ALA A 143 -14.15 4.29 0.84
CA ALA A 143 -14.17 5.51 1.65
C ALA A 143 -14.31 6.74 0.75
N GLN A 144 -15.51 7.34 0.70
CA GLN A 144 -15.74 8.55 -0.13
C GLN A 144 -14.96 9.76 0.40
N GLY A 145 -14.68 9.83 1.70
CA GLY A 145 -13.97 10.94 2.32
C GLY A 145 -12.48 11.00 2.00
N ASN A 146 -11.94 10.07 1.18
CA ASN A 146 -10.52 10.08 0.80
C ASN A 146 -10.32 9.76 -0.68
N GLU A 147 -9.46 10.54 -1.35
CA GLU A 147 -9.28 10.58 -2.81
C GLU A 147 -8.86 9.26 -3.46
N PRO A 148 -8.05 8.38 -2.84
CA PRO A 148 -7.70 7.09 -3.46
C PRO A 148 -8.92 6.26 -3.87
N SER A 149 -10.09 6.49 -3.24
CA SER A 149 -11.33 5.78 -3.52
C SER A 149 -12.15 6.39 -4.67
N HIS A 150 -11.99 7.66 -5.00
CA HIS A 150 -12.92 8.44 -5.83
C HIS A 150 -13.22 7.86 -7.21
N HIS A 151 -12.28 7.16 -7.82
CA HIS A 151 -12.45 6.52 -9.13
C HIS A 151 -13.08 5.12 -9.06
N MET A 152 -13.13 4.49 -7.87
CA MET A 152 -13.42 3.06 -7.75
C MET A 152 -14.85 2.69 -8.11
N ALA A 153 -15.84 3.54 -7.84
CA ALA A 153 -17.22 3.31 -8.26
C ALA A 153 -17.39 3.22 -9.79
N TYR A 154 -16.47 3.84 -10.54
CA TYR A 154 -16.46 3.86 -12.00
C TYR A 154 -15.72 2.67 -12.64
N LEU A 155 -15.00 1.87 -11.87
CA LEU A 155 -14.22 0.73 -12.38
C LEU A 155 -15.10 -0.37 -13.01
N PHE A 156 -16.36 -0.44 -12.63
CA PHE A 156 -17.31 -1.39 -13.24
C PHE A 156 -17.56 -1.11 -14.72
N ASN A 157 -17.43 0.13 -15.19
CA ASN A 157 -17.49 0.44 -16.62
C ASN A 157 -16.41 -0.31 -17.40
N TYR A 158 -15.18 -0.39 -16.86
CA TYR A 158 -14.05 -1.10 -17.48
C TYR A 158 -14.23 -2.63 -17.48
N ALA A 159 -15.10 -3.13 -16.61
CA ALA A 159 -15.46 -4.55 -16.55
C ALA A 159 -16.72 -4.90 -17.38
N GLY A 160 -17.38 -3.90 -17.99
CA GLY A 160 -18.62 -4.10 -18.75
C GLY A 160 -19.86 -4.21 -17.86
N GLN A 161 -19.85 -3.61 -16.69
CA GLN A 161 -20.97 -3.61 -15.71
C GLN A 161 -21.38 -2.15 -15.36
N ALA A 162 -21.62 -1.31 -16.37
CA ALA A 162 -21.95 0.10 -16.19
C ALA A 162 -23.16 0.33 -15.26
N TRP A 163 -24.12 -0.59 -15.24
CA TRP A 163 -25.26 -0.54 -14.34
C TRP A 163 -24.84 -0.48 -12.86
N ARG A 164 -23.75 -1.17 -12.50
CA ARG A 164 -23.24 -1.17 -11.12
C ARG A 164 -22.58 0.16 -10.74
N THR A 165 -21.86 0.78 -11.69
CA THR A 165 -21.39 2.17 -11.52
C THR A 165 -22.56 3.10 -11.23
N GLN A 166 -23.66 3.01 -11.99
CA GLN A 166 -24.85 3.87 -11.82
C GLN A 166 -25.49 3.74 -10.45
N GLU A 167 -25.63 2.52 -9.92
CA GLU A 167 -26.10 2.28 -8.56
C GLU A 167 -25.22 2.95 -7.50
N LEU A 168 -23.91 2.71 -7.59
CA LEU A 168 -22.96 3.20 -6.58
C LEU A 168 -22.83 4.72 -6.63
N VAL A 169 -22.72 5.31 -7.80
CA VAL A 169 -22.64 6.76 -7.97
C VAL A 169 -23.92 7.44 -7.47
N ASN A 170 -25.09 6.91 -7.82
CA ASN A 170 -26.36 7.43 -7.30
C ASN A 170 -26.44 7.35 -5.77
N LYS A 171 -26.01 6.22 -5.19
CA LYS A 171 -25.96 6.03 -3.75
C LYS A 171 -25.01 7.03 -3.08
N ILE A 172 -23.79 7.19 -3.60
CA ILE A 172 -22.78 8.10 -3.05
C ILE A 172 -23.30 9.55 -3.10
N CYS A 173 -23.84 9.99 -4.25
CA CYS A 173 -24.39 11.34 -4.40
C CYS A 173 -25.54 11.62 -3.41
N LYS A 174 -26.37 10.63 -3.12
CA LYS A 174 -27.52 10.78 -2.21
C LYS A 174 -27.12 10.71 -0.73
N ASP A 175 -26.24 9.79 -0.38
CA ASP A 175 -25.96 9.49 1.03
C ASP A 175 -24.92 10.44 1.62
N PHE A 176 -23.95 10.90 0.80
CA PHE A 176 -22.75 11.59 1.28
C PHE A 176 -22.66 13.07 0.91
N TYR A 177 -23.63 13.58 0.14
CA TYR A 177 -23.72 14.99 -0.24
C TYR A 177 -25.11 15.54 0.07
N LYS A 178 -25.19 16.55 0.92
CA LYS A 178 -26.44 17.12 1.41
C LYS A 178 -26.44 18.63 1.23
N ASN A 179 -27.63 19.21 1.10
CA ASN A 179 -27.80 20.65 1.00
C ASN A 179 -27.88 21.27 2.41
N ASP A 180 -26.81 21.23 3.15
CA ASP A 180 -26.64 21.88 4.45
C ASP A 180 -25.17 22.29 4.65
N PRO A 181 -24.87 23.15 5.66
CA PRO A 181 -23.50 23.60 5.91
C PRO A 181 -22.49 22.50 6.22
N ASP A 182 -22.96 21.36 6.75
CA ASP A 182 -22.16 20.15 7.05
C ASP A 182 -22.50 19.01 6.07
N GLY A 183 -22.66 19.38 4.80
CA GLY A 183 -23.18 18.50 3.76
C GLY A 183 -22.17 17.55 3.11
N LEU A 184 -20.88 17.62 3.44
CA LEU A 184 -19.84 16.73 2.95
C LEU A 184 -19.48 15.65 3.96
N ILE A 185 -19.19 14.46 3.49
CA ILE A 185 -18.81 13.32 4.36
C ILE A 185 -17.29 13.29 4.59
N GLY A 186 -16.72 14.28 5.19
CA GLY A 186 -15.30 14.42 5.47
C GLY A 186 -14.78 15.79 5.11
N ASN A 187 -13.46 15.92 4.99
CA ASN A 187 -12.81 17.14 4.58
C ASN A 187 -13.12 17.47 3.11
N GLU A 188 -13.08 18.74 2.75
CA GLU A 188 -13.36 19.18 1.39
C GLU A 188 -12.15 18.98 0.43
N ASP A 189 -10.94 19.06 0.99
CA ASP A 189 -9.66 18.79 0.35
C ASP A 189 -9.41 19.63 -0.91
N CYS A 190 -9.42 20.94 -0.70
CA CYS A 190 -9.09 21.94 -1.74
C CYS A 190 -9.95 21.85 -3.01
N GLY A 191 -11.21 21.43 -2.88
CA GLY A 191 -12.15 21.35 -4.00
C GLY A 191 -12.36 19.95 -4.56
N GLN A 192 -11.63 18.94 -4.10
CA GLN A 192 -11.72 17.59 -4.66
C GLN A 192 -13.08 16.93 -4.39
N MET A 193 -13.63 17.06 -3.19
CA MET A 193 -14.93 16.48 -2.84
C MET A 193 -16.08 17.16 -3.62
N SER A 194 -16.05 18.48 -3.73
CA SER A 194 -17.02 19.24 -4.54
C SER A 194 -16.89 18.92 -6.03
N ALA A 195 -15.67 18.83 -6.55
CA ALA A 195 -15.43 18.49 -7.94
C ALA A 195 -15.93 17.08 -8.28
N TRP A 196 -15.72 16.11 -7.38
CA TRP A 196 -16.26 14.77 -7.55
C TRP A 196 -17.80 14.78 -7.68
N TYR A 197 -18.47 15.50 -6.77
CA TYR A 197 -19.92 15.62 -6.81
C TYR A 197 -20.40 16.29 -8.09
N VAL A 198 -19.84 17.45 -8.44
CA VAL A 198 -20.26 18.22 -9.62
C VAL A 198 -20.11 17.39 -10.91
N LEU A 199 -18.97 16.74 -11.11
CA LEU A 199 -18.72 15.90 -12.28
C LEU A 199 -19.64 14.68 -12.29
N SER A 200 -19.76 13.98 -11.17
CA SER A 200 -20.61 12.79 -11.02
C SER A 200 -22.09 13.13 -11.21
N ALA A 201 -22.54 14.26 -10.68
CA ALA A 201 -23.92 14.75 -10.85
C ALA A 201 -24.25 15.16 -12.29
N MET A 202 -23.24 15.57 -13.08
CA MET A 202 -23.38 15.77 -14.53
C MET A 202 -23.46 14.43 -15.30
N GLY A 203 -23.14 13.31 -14.66
CA GLY A 203 -23.21 11.96 -15.22
C GLY A 203 -21.91 11.39 -15.75
N PHE A 204 -20.75 11.96 -15.41
CA PHE A 204 -19.43 11.44 -15.82
C PHE A 204 -18.32 11.80 -14.85
N TYR A 205 -17.19 11.06 -14.90
CA TYR A 205 -16.02 11.30 -14.04
C TYR A 205 -14.70 10.94 -14.76
N PRO A 206 -13.61 11.73 -14.60
CA PRO A 206 -12.30 11.45 -15.17
C PRO A 206 -11.55 10.41 -14.32
N VAL A 207 -11.77 9.13 -14.58
CA VAL A 207 -11.11 8.01 -13.86
C VAL A 207 -9.58 8.09 -13.99
N THR A 208 -9.09 8.53 -15.15
CA THR A 208 -7.67 8.71 -15.43
C THR A 208 -7.44 10.13 -15.90
N PRO A 209 -7.22 11.10 -15.00
CA PRO A 209 -6.91 12.46 -15.40
C PRO A 209 -5.75 12.49 -16.41
N GLY A 210 -5.92 13.28 -17.47
CA GLY A 210 -4.91 13.42 -18.54
C GLY A 210 -5.08 12.47 -19.74
N ASN A 211 -6.00 11.49 -19.72
CA ASN A 211 -6.23 10.62 -20.87
C ASN A 211 -7.34 11.11 -21.82
N GLY A 212 -8.04 12.18 -21.46
CA GLY A 212 -9.12 12.76 -22.26
C GLY A 212 -10.40 11.92 -22.33
N GLN A 213 -10.61 10.96 -21.42
CA GLN A 213 -11.81 10.16 -21.31
C GLN A 213 -12.49 10.36 -19.95
N TYR A 214 -13.80 10.35 -19.95
CA TYR A 214 -14.66 10.38 -18.78
C TYR A 214 -15.51 9.10 -18.75
N ALA A 215 -15.46 8.33 -17.69
CA ALA A 215 -16.38 7.21 -17.49
C ALA A 215 -17.78 7.75 -17.18
N LEU A 216 -18.81 7.17 -17.78
CA LEU A 216 -20.20 7.58 -17.58
C LEU A 216 -20.79 6.91 -16.34
N GLY A 217 -21.45 7.72 -15.52
CA GLY A 217 -22.23 7.29 -14.37
C GLY A 217 -23.74 7.42 -14.62
N THR A 218 -24.41 8.09 -13.69
CA THR A 218 -25.83 8.44 -13.77
C THR A 218 -26.00 9.93 -13.46
N PRO A 219 -26.64 10.73 -14.32
CA PRO A 219 -26.87 12.16 -14.05
C PRO A 219 -27.85 12.33 -12.90
N VAL A 220 -27.62 13.37 -12.09
CA VAL A 220 -28.48 13.77 -10.97
C VAL A 220 -29.44 14.88 -11.37
N PHE A 221 -29.12 15.64 -12.42
CA PHE A 221 -29.91 16.76 -12.93
C PHE A 221 -30.63 16.38 -14.23
N ASP A 222 -31.82 16.95 -14.44
CA ASP A 222 -32.59 16.74 -15.67
C ASP A 222 -31.92 17.41 -16.88
N GLU A 223 -31.26 18.55 -16.66
CA GLU A 223 -30.48 19.26 -17.68
C GLU A 223 -29.24 19.92 -17.08
N VAL A 224 -28.11 19.81 -17.79
CA VAL A 224 -26.88 20.53 -17.50
C VAL A 224 -26.35 21.18 -18.79
N ILE A 225 -25.94 22.44 -18.70
CA ILE A 225 -25.38 23.19 -19.84
C ILE A 225 -23.95 23.61 -19.49
N ILE A 226 -22.97 23.04 -20.20
CA ILE A 226 -21.56 23.40 -20.10
C ILE A 226 -21.28 24.46 -21.16
N ARG A 227 -21.01 25.70 -20.71
CA ARG A 227 -20.59 26.80 -21.57
C ARG A 227 -19.07 26.83 -21.68
N GLN A 228 -18.56 26.84 -22.88
CA GLN A 228 -17.12 26.83 -23.17
C GLN A 228 -16.62 28.22 -23.53
N GLU A 229 -15.34 28.49 -23.31
CA GLU A 229 -14.69 29.76 -23.66
C GLU A 229 -14.77 30.10 -25.16
N ASN A 230 -14.81 29.08 -26.01
CA ASN A 230 -14.97 29.23 -27.47
C ASN A 230 -16.40 29.58 -27.89
N GLY A 231 -17.32 29.84 -26.94
CA GLY A 231 -18.72 30.20 -27.18
C GLY A 231 -19.64 29.01 -27.48
N LYS A 232 -19.13 27.80 -27.59
CA LYS A 232 -19.94 26.60 -27.79
C LYS A 232 -20.57 26.14 -26.46
N THR A 233 -21.61 25.34 -26.59
CA THR A 233 -22.28 24.69 -25.43
C THR A 233 -22.31 23.18 -25.63
N PHE A 234 -22.15 22.45 -24.54
CA PHE A 234 -22.43 21.03 -24.48
C PHE A 234 -23.55 20.82 -23.48
N THR A 235 -24.69 20.29 -23.94
CA THR A 235 -25.89 20.09 -23.11
C THR A 235 -26.06 18.62 -22.78
N ILE A 236 -26.29 18.30 -21.53
CA ILE A 236 -26.63 16.97 -21.05
C ILE A 236 -28.08 16.99 -20.65
N LYS A 237 -28.88 16.05 -21.13
CA LYS A 237 -30.31 15.87 -20.78
C LYS A 237 -30.52 14.46 -20.24
N ALA A 238 -31.32 14.33 -19.18
CA ALA A 238 -31.71 13.07 -18.60
C ALA A 238 -33.23 12.94 -18.59
N ASN A 239 -33.75 12.28 -19.63
CA ASN A 239 -35.17 12.05 -19.77
C ASN A 239 -35.65 10.94 -18.80
N ASN A 240 -36.86 11.11 -18.25
CA ASN A 240 -37.50 10.16 -17.32
C ASN A 240 -36.69 9.95 -16.02
N ARG A 241 -35.82 10.87 -15.67
CA ARG A 241 -35.01 10.80 -14.46
C ARG A 241 -35.88 11.08 -13.25
N ASP A 242 -35.83 10.21 -12.26
CA ASP A 242 -36.41 10.39 -10.91
C ASP A 242 -35.64 9.53 -9.90
N ASP A 243 -36.10 9.44 -8.67
CA ASP A 243 -35.45 8.64 -7.61
C ASP A 243 -35.39 7.15 -7.87
N LYS A 244 -36.27 6.60 -8.73
CA LYS A 244 -36.33 5.18 -9.10
C LYS A 244 -35.59 4.92 -10.41
N ASN A 245 -35.62 5.89 -11.32
CA ASN A 245 -35.07 5.78 -12.67
C ASN A 245 -33.59 6.22 -12.70
N MET A 246 -32.72 5.46 -12.04
CA MET A 246 -31.29 5.75 -11.96
C MET A 246 -30.45 5.05 -13.04
N TYR A 247 -31.04 4.11 -13.80
CA TYR A 247 -30.29 3.32 -14.79
C TYR A 247 -30.44 3.88 -16.19
N VAL A 248 -29.31 4.00 -16.88
CA VAL A 248 -29.26 4.43 -18.27
C VAL A 248 -29.72 3.31 -19.19
N GLN A 249 -30.82 3.49 -19.89
CA GLN A 249 -31.38 2.52 -20.83
C GLN A 249 -30.77 2.68 -22.22
N SER A 250 -30.72 3.91 -22.74
CA SER A 250 -30.09 4.26 -24.00
C SER A 250 -29.53 5.68 -23.96
N MET A 251 -28.71 6.02 -24.93
CA MET A 251 -28.13 7.37 -25.03
C MET A 251 -28.06 7.81 -26.50
N LEU A 252 -28.16 9.12 -26.70
CA LEU A 252 -27.89 9.79 -27.95
C LEU A 252 -26.78 10.84 -27.76
N LEU A 253 -25.88 10.93 -28.70
CA LEU A 253 -24.94 12.04 -28.84
C LEU A 253 -25.21 12.74 -30.18
N ASN A 254 -25.64 14.00 -30.15
CA ASN A 254 -26.04 14.76 -31.33
C ASN A 254 -27.07 14.03 -32.21
N ASN A 255 -28.10 13.49 -31.57
CA ASN A 255 -29.20 12.72 -32.18
C ASN A 255 -28.77 11.35 -32.81
N GLN A 256 -27.53 10.90 -32.56
CA GLN A 256 -27.06 9.57 -32.99
C GLN A 256 -26.96 8.64 -31.81
N VAL A 257 -27.31 7.36 -32.02
CA VAL A 257 -27.21 6.34 -30.96
C VAL A 257 -25.78 6.25 -30.44
N TYR A 258 -25.63 6.35 -29.13
CA TYR A 258 -24.33 6.35 -28.45
C TYR A 258 -24.27 5.21 -27.43
N ASN A 259 -23.55 4.15 -27.78
CA ASN A 259 -23.42 2.95 -26.92
C ASN A 259 -22.28 3.00 -25.92
N PRO A 260 -21.15 3.75 -26.15
CA PRO A 260 -20.05 3.76 -25.21
C PRO A 260 -20.46 4.16 -23.79
N THR A 261 -19.80 3.57 -22.79
CA THR A 261 -19.95 3.93 -21.38
C THR A 261 -18.87 4.92 -20.92
N TYR A 262 -18.35 5.67 -21.87
CA TYR A 262 -17.40 6.77 -21.67
C TYR A 262 -17.68 7.91 -22.66
N LEU A 263 -17.24 9.11 -22.34
CA LEU A 263 -17.30 10.30 -23.18
C LEU A 263 -15.88 10.81 -23.40
N LYS A 264 -15.55 11.28 -24.61
CA LYS A 264 -14.26 11.90 -24.89
C LYS A 264 -14.32 13.40 -24.63
N HIS A 265 -13.25 13.97 -24.11
CA HIS A 265 -13.15 15.42 -23.91
C HIS A 265 -13.37 16.18 -25.22
N THR A 266 -12.85 15.69 -26.33
CA THR A 266 -13.03 16.26 -27.66
C THR A 266 -14.49 16.32 -28.12
N ASP A 267 -15.38 15.45 -27.59
CA ASP A 267 -16.81 15.51 -27.92
C ASP A 267 -17.49 16.66 -27.15
N ILE A 268 -17.05 16.94 -25.94
CA ILE A 268 -17.49 18.11 -25.18
C ILE A 268 -17.01 19.40 -25.89
N GLU A 269 -15.72 19.49 -26.28
CA GLU A 269 -15.13 20.66 -26.95
C GLU A 269 -15.81 21.01 -28.27
N LYS A 270 -16.31 20.02 -28.99
CA LYS A 270 -17.09 20.28 -30.25
C LYS A 270 -18.42 20.95 -29.96
N GLY A 271 -18.93 20.87 -28.74
CA GLY A 271 -20.29 21.25 -28.40
C GLY A 271 -21.31 20.20 -28.86
N GLY A 272 -22.58 20.42 -28.49
CA GLY A 272 -23.67 19.53 -28.91
C GLY A 272 -24.53 19.08 -27.74
N THR A 273 -25.24 17.96 -27.89
CA THR A 273 -26.19 17.48 -26.89
C THR A 273 -26.00 15.98 -26.67
N MET A 274 -25.90 15.59 -25.40
CA MET A 274 -25.97 14.20 -24.95
C MET A 274 -27.30 13.99 -24.23
N VAL A 275 -28.05 12.97 -24.63
CA VAL A 275 -29.33 12.62 -24.02
C VAL A 275 -29.25 11.24 -23.39
N PHE A 276 -29.59 11.14 -22.13
CA PHE A 276 -29.76 9.91 -21.39
C PHE A 276 -31.24 9.56 -21.30
N GLU A 277 -31.62 8.36 -21.69
CA GLU A 277 -32.93 7.79 -21.41
C GLU A 277 -32.85 6.92 -20.16
N MET A 278 -33.50 7.36 -19.11
CA MET A 278 -33.38 6.73 -17.78
C MET A 278 -34.52 5.75 -17.52
N GLY A 279 -34.27 4.76 -16.66
CA GLY A 279 -35.27 3.76 -16.25
C GLY A 279 -34.95 3.12 -14.91
N ALA A 280 -35.93 2.38 -14.37
CA ALA A 280 -35.88 1.80 -13.03
C ALA A 280 -35.13 0.46 -12.94
N ALA A 281 -34.92 -0.23 -14.05
CA ALA A 281 -34.27 -1.53 -14.08
C ALA A 281 -32.83 -1.43 -14.63
N PRO A 282 -31.87 -2.20 -14.07
CA PRO A 282 -30.52 -2.26 -14.61
C PRO A 282 -30.49 -2.75 -16.05
N ASN A 283 -29.71 -2.09 -16.91
CA ASN A 283 -29.46 -2.56 -18.27
C ASN A 283 -28.15 -3.35 -18.30
N TYR A 284 -28.25 -4.68 -18.22
CA TYR A 284 -27.10 -5.60 -18.19
C TYR A 284 -26.39 -5.75 -19.54
N THR A 285 -26.98 -5.27 -20.64
CA THR A 285 -26.42 -5.44 -21.99
C THR A 285 -25.65 -4.23 -22.46
N ARG A 286 -25.86 -3.07 -21.82
CA ARG A 286 -25.20 -1.83 -22.18
C ARG A 286 -23.73 -1.84 -21.73
N GLY A 287 -22.82 -1.41 -22.63
CA GLY A 287 -21.39 -1.31 -22.32
C GLY A 287 -20.68 -2.66 -22.16
N THR A 288 -21.18 -3.72 -22.81
CA THR A 288 -20.57 -5.04 -22.75
C THR A 288 -19.67 -5.35 -23.94
N LYS A 289 -19.82 -4.62 -25.06
CA LYS A 289 -19.03 -4.80 -26.27
C LYS A 289 -17.68 -4.06 -26.16
N GLY A 290 -16.65 -4.59 -26.83
CA GLY A 290 -15.29 -4.07 -26.70
C GLY A 290 -15.12 -2.58 -26.99
N GLY A 291 -15.83 -2.03 -27.99
CA GLY A 291 -15.79 -0.59 -28.35
C GLY A 291 -16.58 0.32 -27.41
N ASP A 292 -17.46 -0.25 -26.58
CA ASP A 292 -18.33 0.51 -25.68
C ASP A 292 -17.71 0.67 -24.27
N ILE A 293 -16.63 -0.03 -23.99
CA ILE A 293 -15.95 -0.05 -22.67
C ILE A 293 -14.81 0.97 -22.66
N PRO A 294 -14.68 1.83 -21.64
CA PRO A 294 -13.49 2.68 -21.51
C PRO A 294 -12.24 1.82 -21.36
N VAL A 295 -11.12 2.32 -21.85
CA VAL A 295 -9.85 1.60 -21.80
C VAL A 295 -8.74 2.55 -21.38
N THR A 296 -8.04 2.19 -20.31
CA THR A 296 -6.70 2.71 -19.99
C THR A 296 -5.75 1.53 -19.93
N SER A 297 -4.68 1.61 -20.68
CA SER A 297 -3.75 0.50 -20.85
C SER A 297 -2.34 0.99 -21.14
N ILE A 298 -1.38 0.35 -20.51
CA ILE A 298 0.04 0.48 -20.82
C ILE A 298 0.47 -0.79 -21.52
N ASP A 299 1.22 -0.67 -22.63
CA ASP A 299 1.85 -1.82 -23.27
C ASP A 299 2.88 -2.45 -22.31
N ASP A 300 2.64 -3.69 -21.93
CA ASP A 300 3.46 -4.44 -20.99
C ASP A 300 4.54 -5.33 -21.65
N ASN A 301 4.69 -5.30 -22.97
CA ASN A 301 5.64 -6.16 -23.70
C ASN A 301 7.10 -5.95 -23.26
N ASN A 302 7.44 -4.78 -22.73
CA ASN A 302 8.78 -4.44 -22.27
C ASN A 302 8.92 -4.43 -20.73
N PHE A 303 7.84 -4.64 -19.98
CA PHE A 303 7.87 -4.66 -18.54
C PHE A 303 7.96 -6.09 -18.01
N VAL A 304 8.88 -6.31 -17.08
CA VAL A 304 8.99 -7.56 -16.31
C VAL A 304 8.99 -7.20 -14.83
N ALA A 305 7.99 -7.69 -14.10
CA ALA A 305 7.93 -7.48 -12.66
C ALA A 305 9.10 -8.16 -11.95
N VAL A 306 9.47 -7.65 -10.78
CA VAL A 306 10.48 -8.32 -9.95
C VAL A 306 9.89 -9.58 -9.29
N PRO A 307 10.65 -10.67 -9.16
CA PRO A 307 10.22 -11.81 -8.36
C PRO A 307 9.98 -11.42 -6.90
N TYR A 308 9.24 -12.24 -6.18
CA TYR A 308 8.99 -12.06 -4.75
C TYR A 308 9.23 -13.36 -3.98
N PHE A 309 9.46 -13.23 -2.68
CA PHE A 309 9.56 -14.36 -1.77
C PHE A 309 8.16 -14.81 -1.32
N GLU A 310 7.90 -16.11 -1.38
CA GLU A 310 6.67 -16.70 -0.81
C GLU A 310 6.76 -16.86 0.72
N MET A 311 7.96 -16.74 1.26
CA MET A 311 8.24 -16.73 2.70
C MET A 311 8.26 -15.29 3.24
N ASN A 312 8.23 -15.12 4.56
CA ASN A 312 8.10 -13.81 5.22
C ASN A 312 9.24 -13.51 6.23
N SER A 313 10.37 -14.21 6.15
CA SER A 313 11.49 -14.00 7.06
C SER A 313 12.83 -14.20 6.36
N ASN A 314 13.79 -13.35 6.73
CA ASN A 314 15.19 -13.46 6.34
C ASN A 314 16.09 -14.07 7.45
N LYS A 315 15.47 -14.62 8.51
CA LYS A 315 16.18 -15.13 9.69
C LYS A 315 16.39 -16.64 9.58
N ILE A 316 17.65 -17.07 9.55
CA ILE A 316 18.04 -18.48 9.43
C ILE A 316 18.31 -19.01 10.86
N LYS A 317 17.46 -19.89 11.36
CA LYS A 317 17.71 -20.60 12.64
C LYS A 317 18.71 -21.74 12.41
N GLU A 318 18.31 -22.81 11.77
CA GLU A 318 19.19 -23.92 11.36
C GLU A 318 19.33 -23.96 9.84
N SER A 319 18.23 -23.98 9.15
CA SER A 319 18.07 -23.94 7.72
C SER A 319 16.84 -23.09 7.36
N LEU A 320 16.88 -22.41 6.23
CA LEU A 320 15.78 -21.59 5.73
C LEU A 320 15.53 -21.91 4.26
N PRO A 321 14.38 -22.50 3.90
CA PRO A 321 14.01 -22.72 2.51
C PRO A 321 13.66 -21.38 1.85
N VAL A 322 14.32 -21.07 0.74
CA VAL A 322 14.05 -19.90 -0.08
C VAL A 322 13.17 -20.28 -1.25
N VAL A 323 11.99 -19.67 -1.31
CA VAL A 323 10.98 -19.88 -2.36
C VAL A 323 10.78 -18.56 -3.09
N LEU A 324 11.13 -18.53 -4.37
CA LEU A 324 10.93 -17.40 -5.26
C LEU A 324 9.71 -17.65 -6.16
N LYS A 325 8.85 -16.63 -6.31
CA LYS A 325 7.67 -16.63 -7.19
C LYS A 325 7.67 -15.41 -8.10
N HIS A 326 6.86 -15.45 -9.12
CA HIS A 326 6.62 -14.34 -10.03
C HIS A 326 5.13 -14.20 -10.34
N ILE A 327 4.64 -12.97 -10.53
CA ILE A 327 3.22 -12.71 -10.86
C ILE A 327 2.84 -13.26 -12.24
N ASP A 328 3.79 -13.36 -13.17
CA ASP A 328 3.62 -13.89 -14.51
C ASP A 328 4.25 -15.29 -14.59
N LYS A 329 3.43 -16.30 -14.86
CA LYS A 329 3.85 -17.71 -14.96
C LYS A 329 4.79 -17.99 -16.14
N GLY A 330 4.81 -17.10 -17.15
CA GLY A 330 5.70 -17.20 -18.32
C GLY A 330 7.09 -16.63 -18.11
N ALA A 331 7.35 -15.99 -16.97
CA ALA A 331 8.68 -15.45 -16.67
C ALA A 331 9.62 -16.50 -16.09
N THR A 332 10.89 -16.42 -16.44
CA THR A 332 11.96 -17.25 -15.87
C THR A 332 12.68 -16.45 -14.78
N ILE A 333 12.83 -17.03 -13.59
CA ILE A 333 13.57 -16.42 -12.48
C ILE A 333 15.02 -16.89 -12.52
N PHE A 334 15.94 -15.97 -12.24
CA PHE A 334 17.36 -16.21 -12.07
C PHE A 334 17.82 -15.70 -10.72
N TYR A 335 18.78 -16.39 -10.09
CA TYR A 335 19.31 -15.98 -8.80
C TYR A 335 20.81 -16.24 -8.68
N ASN A 336 21.44 -15.57 -7.72
CA ASN A 336 22.83 -15.76 -7.31
C ASN A 336 22.91 -15.61 -5.78
N ILE A 337 23.79 -16.36 -5.12
CA ILE A 337 24.01 -16.32 -3.68
C ILE A 337 25.44 -15.88 -3.40
N GLN A 338 25.62 -14.84 -2.58
CA GLN A 338 26.91 -14.35 -2.10
C GLN A 338 26.97 -14.40 -0.58
N LYS A 339 28.15 -14.62 -0.01
CA LYS A 339 28.34 -14.61 1.47
C LYS A 339 28.11 -13.20 2.06
N GLU A 340 28.48 -12.18 1.33
CA GLU A 340 28.37 -10.77 1.71
C GLU A 340 27.71 -9.97 0.58
N LYS A 341 27.25 -8.76 0.87
CA LYS A 341 26.68 -7.85 -0.12
C LYS A 341 27.81 -7.29 -1.00
N GLN A 342 28.13 -8.02 -2.06
CA GLN A 342 29.11 -7.69 -3.09
C GLN A 342 28.42 -7.61 -4.45
N ASN A 343 29.17 -7.38 -5.52
CA ASN A 343 28.63 -7.51 -6.87
C ASN A 343 28.13 -8.94 -7.11
N ALA A 344 26.95 -9.05 -7.70
CA ALA A 344 26.39 -10.36 -8.05
C ALA A 344 27.32 -11.10 -9.01
N GLY A 345 27.63 -12.37 -8.70
CA GLY A 345 28.34 -13.28 -9.59
C GLY A 345 27.46 -13.81 -10.72
N ALA A 346 27.81 -14.95 -11.29
CA ALA A 346 27.01 -15.61 -12.33
C ALA A 346 25.63 -16.02 -11.77
N PHE A 347 24.58 -15.71 -12.51
CA PHE A 347 23.21 -16.09 -12.17
C PHE A 347 22.88 -17.49 -12.70
N ILE A 348 22.14 -18.25 -11.93
CA ILE A 348 21.60 -19.56 -12.31
C ILE A 348 20.07 -19.51 -12.37
N LYS A 349 19.50 -20.34 -13.23
CA LYS A 349 18.05 -20.43 -13.39
C LYS A 349 17.41 -21.06 -12.14
N TYR A 350 16.40 -20.40 -11.59
CA TYR A 350 15.62 -20.93 -10.47
C TYR A 350 14.61 -21.97 -10.98
N THR A 351 14.73 -23.20 -10.52
CA THR A 351 13.85 -24.32 -10.91
C THR A 351 13.12 -24.94 -9.73
N LYS A 352 13.67 -24.81 -8.52
CA LYS A 352 13.11 -25.35 -7.28
C LYS A 352 13.60 -24.56 -6.06
N PRO A 353 12.92 -24.63 -4.91
CA PRO A 353 13.40 -24.05 -3.67
C PRO A 353 14.81 -24.54 -3.30
N PHE A 354 15.60 -23.66 -2.67
CA PHE A 354 16.92 -23.97 -2.13
C PHE A 354 17.02 -23.56 -0.68
N ASN A 355 17.96 -24.17 0.07
CA ASN A 355 18.13 -23.89 1.49
C ASN A 355 19.34 -22.99 1.75
N LEU A 356 19.18 -22.01 2.64
CA LEU A 356 20.27 -21.24 3.22
C LEU A 356 20.58 -21.80 4.63
N LEU A 357 21.86 -22.11 4.88
CA LEU A 357 22.37 -22.63 6.15
C LEU A 357 23.17 -21.57 6.91
N ALA A 358 23.67 -20.56 6.23
CA ALA A 358 24.50 -19.47 6.75
C ALA A 358 24.00 -18.13 6.22
N ALA A 359 24.43 -17.04 6.85
CA ALA A 359 24.16 -15.69 6.38
C ALA A 359 24.61 -15.53 4.92
N ALA A 360 23.75 -14.91 4.10
CA ALA A 360 24.00 -14.74 2.67
C ALA A 360 23.19 -13.57 2.11
N CYS A 361 23.67 -12.98 1.02
CA CYS A 361 22.92 -12.07 0.17
C CYS A 361 22.44 -12.81 -1.07
N VAL A 362 21.14 -12.85 -1.31
CA VAL A 362 20.52 -13.45 -2.49
C VAL A 362 20.15 -12.35 -3.47
N TYR A 363 20.74 -12.41 -4.66
CA TYR A 363 20.42 -11.55 -5.80
C TYR A 363 19.48 -12.31 -6.73
N PHE A 364 18.45 -11.64 -7.24
CA PHE A 364 17.51 -12.29 -8.15
C PHE A 364 16.84 -11.30 -9.08
N TYR A 365 16.41 -11.79 -10.24
CA TYR A 365 15.63 -11.08 -11.23
C TYR A 365 14.76 -12.05 -12.03
N ALA A 366 13.82 -11.53 -12.81
CA ALA A 366 13.07 -12.31 -13.79
C ALA A 366 13.37 -11.86 -15.21
N GLU A 367 13.19 -12.77 -16.15
CA GLU A 367 13.30 -12.53 -17.57
C GLU A 367 12.10 -13.08 -18.32
N LYS A 368 11.60 -12.34 -19.29
CA LYS A 368 10.54 -12.72 -20.20
C LYS A 368 10.75 -12.05 -21.55
N ASN A 369 10.65 -12.81 -22.65
CA ASN A 369 10.78 -12.31 -24.02
C ASN A 369 12.05 -11.46 -24.25
N GLY A 370 13.18 -11.89 -23.68
CA GLY A 370 14.46 -11.18 -23.75
C GLY A 370 14.52 -9.85 -22.98
N LYS A 371 13.49 -9.54 -22.17
CA LYS A 371 13.47 -8.39 -21.26
C LYS A 371 13.68 -8.83 -19.83
N ARG A 372 14.30 -7.98 -19.04
CA ARG A 372 14.73 -8.29 -17.67
C ARG A 372 14.17 -7.29 -16.66
N SER A 373 13.72 -7.81 -15.53
CA SER A 373 13.36 -6.97 -14.38
C SER A 373 14.60 -6.33 -13.75
N PRO A 374 14.46 -5.32 -12.90
CA PRO A 374 15.52 -4.92 -11.97
C PRO A 374 16.05 -6.13 -11.19
N THR A 375 17.35 -6.11 -10.89
CA THR A 375 17.94 -7.07 -9.97
C THR A 375 17.72 -6.59 -8.55
N VAL A 376 17.10 -7.44 -7.74
CA VAL A 376 16.90 -7.18 -6.31
C VAL A 376 17.91 -7.99 -5.51
N ALA A 377 18.41 -7.40 -4.42
CA ALA A 377 19.32 -8.06 -3.48
C ALA A 377 18.62 -8.12 -2.11
N GLN A 378 18.66 -9.31 -1.49
CA GLN A 378 18.08 -9.53 -0.16
C GLN A 378 19.09 -10.15 0.77
N GLN A 379 19.33 -9.51 1.91
CA GLN A 379 20.19 -10.03 2.96
C GLN A 379 19.45 -11.00 3.86
N PHE A 380 20.07 -12.15 4.13
CA PHE A 380 19.63 -13.16 5.08
C PHE A 380 20.62 -13.25 6.23
N TYR A 381 20.11 -13.38 7.45
CA TYR A 381 20.88 -13.33 8.68
C TYR A 381 20.83 -14.67 9.42
N LYS A 382 21.98 -15.16 9.87
CA LYS A 382 22.03 -16.31 10.77
C LYS A 382 21.73 -15.84 12.18
N VAL A 383 20.60 -16.24 12.73
CA VAL A 383 20.24 -15.89 14.12
C VAL A 383 20.83 -16.88 15.10
N VAL A 384 21.17 -16.38 16.28
CA VAL A 384 21.71 -17.18 17.35
C VAL A 384 20.55 -17.90 18.07
N THR A 385 20.62 -19.22 18.15
CA THR A 385 19.57 -20.07 18.74
C THR A 385 19.92 -20.61 20.12
N ASP A 386 20.93 -20.04 20.78
CA ASP A 386 21.39 -20.47 22.10
C ASP A 386 20.65 -19.84 23.29
N ARG A 387 19.69 -18.98 22.97
CA ARG A 387 18.88 -18.24 23.96
C ARG A 387 17.43 -18.10 23.51
N THR A 388 16.58 -17.84 24.48
CA THR A 388 15.17 -17.47 24.30
C THR A 388 14.88 -16.21 25.09
N ILE A 389 13.82 -15.48 24.73
CA ILE A 389 13.36 -14.32 25.48
C ILE A 389 11.88 -14.51 25.85
N SER A 390 11.53 -14.11 27.06
CA SER A 390 10.15 -13.99 27.52
C SER A 390 9.93 -12.56 27.97
N ILE A 391 9.03 -11.85 27.29
CA ILE A 391 8.67 -10.46 27.59
C ILE A 391 7.43 -10.50 28.48
N LYS A 392 7.48 -9.82 29.63
CA LYS A 392 6.35 -9.69 30.54
C LYS A 392 5.48 -8.47 30.23
N SER A 393 6.08 -7.43 29.66
CA SER A 393 5.38 -6.22 29.26
C SER A 393 4.68 -6.44 27.92
N GLU A 394 3.48 -5.93 27.78
CA GLU A 394 2.73 -5.98 26.52
C GLU A 394 3.21 -4.84 25.60
N ALA A 395 3.74 -5.19 24.43
CA ALA A 395 4.11 -4.24 23.41
C ALA A 395 2.86 -3.61 22.78
N HIS A 396 3.00 -2.37 22.28
CA HIS A 396 1.95 -1.75 21.49
C HIS A 396 1.67 -2.57 20.22
N PRO A 397 0.41 -2.92 19.90
CA PRO A 397 0.08 -3.85 18.79
C PRO A 397 0.68 -3.49 17.45
N MET A 398 0.81 -2.19 17.16
CA MET A 398 1.38 -1.70 15.89
C MET A 398 2.91 -1.75 15.82
N TYR A 399 3.61 -1.90 16.96
CA TYR A 399 5.07 -1.80 17.04
C TYR A 399 5.64 -3.00 17.78
N THR A 400 5.57 -4.16 17.15
CA THR A 400 5.99 -5.44 17.72
C THR A 400 7.33 -5.95 17.16
N ALA A 401 7.91 -5.26 16.18
CA ALA A 401 9.11 -5.69 15.42
C ALA A 401 9.02 -7.13 14.88
N GLY A 402 7.80 -7.65 14.70
CA GLY A 402 7.59 -9.04 14.26
C GLY A 402 7.64 -10.07 15.40
N GLY A 403 7.60 -9.64 16.67
CA GLY A 403 7.47 -10.52 17.83
C GLY A 403 8.65 -10.48 18.81
N GLN A 404 8.54 -11.26 19.86
CA GLN A 404 9.47 -11.20 21.00
C GLN A 404 10.93 -11.49 20.60
N GLU A 405 11.17 -12.47 19.73
CA GLU A 405 12.52 -12.87 19.31
C GLU A 405 13.29 -11.76 18.58
N ALA A 406 12.60 -10.73 18.08
CA ALA A 406 13.24 -9.59 17.42
C ALA A 406 14.20 -8.81 18.34
N LEU A 407 13.95 -8.81 19.65
CA LEU A 407 14.84 -8.14 20.62
C LEU A 407 16.19 -8.87 20.83
N ILE A 408 16.33 -10.10 20.32
CA ILE A 408 17.56 -10.91 20.50
C ILE A 408 18.10 -11.48 19.18
N ASP A 409 17.60 -11.03 18.04
CA ASP A 409 17.95 -11.57 16.71
C ASP A 409 19.26 -11.01 16.14
N GLY A 410 19.81 -9.96 16.75
CA GLY A 410 21.03 -9.29 16.32
C GLY A 410 20.83 -8.19 15.28
N ILE A 411 19.57 -7.79 15.01
CA ILE A 411 19.22 -6.68 14.12
C ILE A 411 18.92 -5.45 14.98
N THR A 412 19.56 -4.33 14.69
CA THR A 412 19.29 -3.03 15.33
C THR A 412 18.41 -2.20 14.42
N GLY A 413 17.35 -1.62 14.96
CA GLY A 413 16.47 -0.71 14.22
C GLY A 413 17.17 0.60 13.86
N THR A 414 16.66 1.27 12.85
CA THR A 414 17.13 2.58 12.38
C THR A 414 16.46 3.72 13.14
N VAL A 415 16.83 4.97 12.85
CA VAL A 415 16.14 6.16 13.38
C VAL A 415 14.71 6.31 12.83
N ASN A 416 14.40 5.67 11.72
CA ASN A 416 13.04 5.64 11.20
C ASN A 416 12.20 4.55 11.88
N TRP A 417 11.51 4.89 12.95
CA TRP A 417 10.68 3.97 13.72
C TRP A 417 9.50 3.35 12.93
N LYS A 418 9.12 3.94 11.81
CA LYS A 418 8.01 3.46 10.94
C LYS A 418 8.40 2.24 10.09
N THR A 419 9.68 1.85 10.08
CA THR A 419 10.19 0.73 9.27
C THR A 419 9.88 -0.66 9.84
N GLY A 420 9.32 -0.72 11.07
CA GLY A 420 8.84 -1.97 11.67
C GLY A 420 9.90 -2.77 12.44
N GLU A 421 11.05 -2.17 12.76
CA GLU A 421 12.17 -2.82 13.45
C GLU A 421 12.17 -2.57 14.96
N TRP A 422 11.22 -1.76 15.48
CA TRP A 422 11.14 -1.36 16.88
C TRP A 422 9.93 -1.97 17.59
N GLN A 423 10.12 -2.28 18.87
CA GLN A 423 9.01 -2.53 19.80
C GLN A 423 8.77 -1.29 20.65
N SER A 424 7.51 -0.94 20.89
CA SER A 424 7.15 0.18 21.76
C SER A 424 6.29 -0.27 22.94
N TYR A 425 6.44 0.45 24.06
CA TYR A 425 5.75 0.19 25.33
C TYR A 425 5.12 1.50 25.81
N PHE A 426 3.84 1.68 25.54
CA PHE A 426 3.12 2.92 25.85
C PHE A 426 2.74 2.97 27.33
N ALA A 427 3.22 4.00 28.04
CA ALA A 427 2.95 4.26 29.46
C ALA A 427 3.23 3.05 30.41
N LYS A 428 4.16 2.16 30.02
CA LYS A 428 4.52 0.96 30.78
C LYS A 428 6.03 0.83 30.89
N ASP A 429 6.50 0.25 31.99
CA ASP A 429 7.87 -0.22 32.08
C ASP A 429 8.06 -1.48 31.24
N PHE A 430 9.24 -1.65 30.70
CA PHE A 430 9.63 -2.87 30.00
C PHE A 430 10.25 -3.87 30.98
N GLU A 431 9.81 -5.12 30.93
CA GLU A 431 10.47 -6.23 31.62
C GLU A 431 10.54 -7.46 30.71
N ALA A 432 11.74 -8.04 30.62
CA ALA A 432 11.98 -9.28 29.90
C ALA A 432 13.01 -10.15 30.60
N VAL A 433 12.94 -11.47 30.35
CA VAL A 433 13.92 -12.45 30.78
C VAL A 433 14.52 -13.15 29.57
N ILE A 434 15.85 -13.11 29.44
CA ILE A 434 16.61 -13.88 28.46
C ILE A 434 17.13 -15.14 29.16
N ALA A 435 16.81 -16.33 28.64
CA ALA A 435 17.29 -17.61 29.10
C ALA A 435 18.28 -18.22 28.11
N PHE A 436 19.49 -18.51 28.52
CA PHE A 436 20.51 -19.18 27.73
C PHE A 436 20.44 -20.71 27.90
N LYS A 437 20.71 -21.45 26.83
CA LYS A 437 20.76 -22.93 26.91
C LYS A 437 21.82 -23.44 27.90
N LYS A 438 22.94 -22.70 28.04
CA LYS A 438 24.05 -23.00 28.94
C LYS A 438 24.45 -21.74 29.70
N GLN A 439 25.05 -21.91 30.88
CA GLN A 439 25.67 -20.82 31.61
C GLN A 439 26.73 -20.10 30.76
N ARG A 440 26.77 -18.76 30.85
CA ARG A 440 27.67 -17.88 30.10
C ARG A 440 28.39 -16.87 30.96
N LYS A 441 29.57 -16.46 30.53
CA LYS A 441 30.29 -15.28 31.03
C LYS A 441 29.89 -14.06 30.20
N PHE A 442 29.63 -12.96 30.87
CA PHE A 442 29.26 -11.69 30.28
C PHE A 442 30.32 -10.63 30.61
N SER A 443 30.72 -9.86 29.58
CA SER A 443 31.65 -8.73 29.68
C SER A 443 30.95 -7.39 29.44
N TYR A 444 29.75 -7.42 28.87
CA TYR A 444 28.94 -6.24 28.58
C TYR A 444 27.46 -6.62 28.54
N MET A 445 26.60 -5.70 29.00
CA MET A 445 25.14 -5.78 28.87
C MET A 445 24.58 -4.44 28.42
N GLY A 446 23.63 -4.44 27.51
CA GLY A 446 22.99 -3.25 27.02
C GLY A 446 21.79 -3.52 26.14
N ILE A 447 20.97 -2.50 25.96
CA ILE A 447 19.86 -2.47 25.00
C ILE A 447 20.00 -1.30 24.06
N HIS A 448 19.53 -1.45 22.82
CA HIS A 448 19.36 -0.31 21.92
C HIS A 448 17.98 0.32 22.15
N VAL A 449 17.96 1.64 22.17
CA VAL A 449 16.76 2.45 22.42
C VAL A 449 16.70 3.59 21.41
N LEU A 450 15.49 3.99 21.03
CA LEU A 450 15.21 5.08 20.10
C LEU A 450 14.58 6.25 20.85
N GLN A 451 15.01 7.46 20.55
CA GLN A 451 14.30 8.69 20.88
C GLN A 451 13.95 9.44 19.58
N ASP A 452 12.71 9.85 19.47
CA ASP A 452 12.18 10.78 18.48
C ASP A 452 11.06 11.56 19.18
N VAL A 453 11.35 12.79 19.59
CA VAL A 453 10.47 13.56 20.49
C VAL A 453 9.20 14.00 19.79
N SER A 454 9.25 14.27 18.47
CA SER A 454 8.10 14.73 17.70
C SER A 454 6.90 13.76 17.75
N PRO A 455 7.06 12.44 17.57
CA PRO A 455 6.00 11.45 17.78
C PRO A 455 5.94 10.92 19.22
N TRP A 456 6.53 11.60 20.19
CA TRP A 456 6.53 11.26 21.64
C TRP A 456 7.25 9.96 22.00
N ILE A 457 8.27 9.59 21.25
CA ILE A 457 9.14 8.45 21.56
C ILE A 457 10.29 8.96 22.41
N VAL A 458 10.44 8.41 23.62
CA VAL A 458 11.48 8.82 24.56
C VAL A 458 12.27 7.62 25.08
N TYR A 459 13.53 7.86 25.42
CA TYR A 459 14.36 6.88 26.11
C TYR A 459 13.77 6.52 27.47
N PRO A 460 14.01 5.29 27.97
CA PRO A 460 13.74 4.96 29.36
C PRO A 460 14.59 5.82 30.29
N LYS A 461 14.14 6.03 31.53
CA LYS A 461 14.90 6.75 32.57
C LYS A 461 16.19 6.03 32.93
N GLU A 462 16.07 4.70 33.05
CA GLU A 462 17.19 3.82 33.39
C GLU A 462 16.88 2.39 32.94
N VAL A 463 17.93 1.60 32.83
CA VAL A 463 17.85 0.17 32.51
C VAL A 463 18.58 -0.62 33.59
N MET A 464 17.89 -1.56 34.19
CA MET A 464 18.43 -2.45 35.21
C MET A 464 18.66 -3.84 34.62
N PHE A 465 19.81 -4.43 34.92
CA PHE A 465 20.16 -5.78 34.57
C PHE A 465 20.36 -6.60 35.85
N GLU A 466 19.72 -7.75 35.90
CA GLU A 466 19.83 -8.70 36.99
C GLU A 466 20.24 -10.06 36.41
N ILE A 467 20.97 -10.84 37.15
CA ILE A 467 21.50 -12.14 36.74
C ILE A 467 21.02 -13.26 37.66
N SER A 468 20.76 -14.42 37.07
CA SER A 468 20.36 -15.63 37.81
C SER A 468 20.98 -16.89 37.20
N GLU A 469 21.21 -17.90 38.05
CA GLU A 469 21.64 -19.24 37.63
C GLU A 469 20.45 -20.17 37.42
N ASP A 470 19.39 -20.02 38.21
CA ASP A 470 18.22 -20.91 38.29
C ASP A 470 16.95 -20.34 37.65
N GLY A 471 16.94 -19.02 37.31
CA GLY A 471 15.77 -18.31 36.78
C GLY A 471 14.72 -17.97 37.85
N ILE A 472 15.00 -18.18 39.10
CA ILE A 472 14.10 -17.94 40.25
C ILE A 472 14.64 -16.78 41.07
N ILE A 473 15.89 -16.86 41.54
CA ILE A 473 16.55 -15.86 42.37
C ILE A 473 17.44 -15.00 41.47
N TYR A 474 17.11 -13.72 41.36
CA TYR A 474 17.86 -12.74 40.58
C TYR A 474 18.66 -11.82 41.50
N LYS A 475 19.93 -11.63 41.16
CA LYS A 475 20.83 -10.69 41.86
C LYS A 475 21.00 -9.47 41.00
N PRO A 476 20.84 -8.25 41.55
CA PRO A 476 21.16 -7.02 40.83
C PRO A 476 22.60 -7.06 40.33
N LEU A 477 22.81 -6.67 39.09
CA LEU A 477 24.13 -6.63 38.47
C LEU A 477 24.57 -5.20 38.17
N ILE A 478 23.74 -4.44 37.47
CA ILE A 478 24.03 -3.04 37.11
C ILE A 478 22.75 -2.31 36.76
N THR A 479 22.74 -1.01 37.09
CA THR A 479 21.75 -0.03 36.61
C THR A 479 22.44 1.01 35.78
N VAL A 480 21.92 1.25 34.57
CA VAL A 480 22.43 2.24 33.63
C VAL A 480 21.40 3.37 33.52
N ALA A 481 21.72 4.52 34.09
CA ALA A 481 20.86 5.70 33.98
C ALA A 481 20.97 6.33 32.58
N ASN A 482 19.87 6.80 32.08
CA ASN A 482 19.86 7.60 30.86
C ASN A 482 20.50 8.97 31.14
N LYS A 483 21.47 9.35 30.31
CA LYS A 483 22.18 10.65 30.38
C LYS A 483 21.83 11.58 29.22
N PHE A 484 20.97 11.16 28.31
CA PHE A 484 20.59 11.93 27.13
C PHE A 484 19.44 12.89 27.47
N ALA A 485 19.51 14.10 26.90
CA ALA A 485 18.48 15.10 27.08
C ALA A 485 17.16 14.68 26.43
N LYS A 486 16.03 14.94 27.11
CA LYS A 486 14.69 14.67 26.58
C LYS A 486 14.30 15.65 25.47
N GLU A 487 14.89 16.82 25.47
CA GLU A 487 14.60 17.94 24.56
C GLU A 487 15.31 17.83 23.21
N GLU A 488 16.18 16.81 23.04
CA GLU A 488 16.86 16.58 21.75
C GLU A 488 15.86 16.27 20.65
N LYS A 489 15.75 17.15 19.67
CA LYS A 489 14.73 17.07 18.60
C LYS A 489 15.09 16.10 17.48
N GLU A 490 16.39 15.82 17.27
CA GLU A 490 16.80 14.87 16.24
C GLU A 490 16.56 13.43 16.70
N ALA A 491 16.00 12.62 15.80
CA ALA A 491 15.81 11.19 16.06
C ALA A 491 17.16 10.49 16.24
N GLN A 492 17.34 9.76 17.34
CA GLN A 492 18.60 9.14 17.71
C GLN A 492 18.40 7.71 18.22
N VAL A 493 19.29 6.82 17.79
CA VAL A 493 19.44 5.46 18.35
C VAL A 493 20.65 5.45 19.27
N GLN A 494 20.46 5.04 20.53
CA GLN A 494 21.50 4.94 21.51
C GLN A 494 21.56 3.54 22.12
N GLN A 495 22.72 3.19 22.68
CA GLN A 495 22.89 1.98 23.46
C GLN A 495 23.00 2.33 24.96
N LEU A 496 22.02 1.91 25.74
CA LEU A 496 22.07 1.98 27.21
C LEU A 496 22.66 0.68 27.75
N GLY A 497 23.92 0.73 28.14
CA GLY A 497 24.65 -0.44 28.58
C GLY A 497 25.95 -0.10 29.27
N ALA A 498 26.55 -1.10 29.91
CA ALA A 498 27.84 -0.97 30.57
C ALA A 498 28.62 -2.28 30.59
N ALA A 499 29.93 -2.15 30.83
CA ALA A 499 30.81 -3.29 31.07
C ALA A 499 30.45 -3.99 32.40
N VAL A 500 30.43 -5.31 32.35
CA VAL A 500 30.14 -6.16 33.51
C VAL A 500 31.14 -7.33 33.59
N LYS A 501 31.26 -7.96 34.74
CA LYS A 501 31.98 -9.23 34.90
C LYS A 501 31.08 -10.17 35.67
N ALA A 502 30.30 -10.97 34.95
CA ALA A 502 29.29 -11.83 35.57
C ALA A 502 29.19 -13.17 34.85
N THR A 503 28.67 -14.19 35.54
CA THR A 503 28.40 -15.51 35.00
C THR A 503 26.99 -15.93 35.41
N GLY A 504 26.18 -16.39 34.46
CA GLY A 504 24.80 -16.83 34.74
C GLY A 504 24.14 -17.48 33.55
N LYS A 505 22.92 -17.94 33.73
CA LYS A 505 22.10 -18.58 32.71
C LYS A 505 20.89 -17.74 32.30
N TYR A 506 20.43 -16.88 33.22
CA TYR A 506 19.27 -16.03 33.01
C TYR A 506 19.62 -14.57 33.25
N ILE A 507 19.15 -13.68 32.37
CA ILE A 507 19.26 -12.23 32.50
C ILE A 507 17.87 -11.65 32.54
N ARG A 508 17.52 -10.92 33.61
CA ARG A 508 16.32 -10.09 33.65
C ARG A 508 16.68 -8.66 33.36
N ILE A 509 15.91 -8.05 32.47
CA ILE A 509 16.09 -6.66 32.02
C ILE A 509 14.83 -5.90 32.40
N LYS A 510 15.00 -4.75 33.07
CA LYS A 510 13.92 -3.81 33.34
C LYS A 510 14.31 -2.43 32.84
N ALA A 511 13.48 -1.82 32.00
CA ALA A 511 13.67 -0.45 31.57
C ALA A 511 12.50 0.40 32.09
N ILE A 512 12.80 1.41 32.86
CA ILE A 512 11.81 2.28 33.50
C ILE A 512 11.35 3.32 32.47
N ASN A 513 10.05 3.43 32.30
CA ASN A 513 9.43 4.34 31.36
C ASN A 513 9.98 5.78 31.50
N GLY A 514 10.21 6.44 30.37
CA GLY A 514 10.76 7.78 30.30
C GLY A 514 9.89 8.89 30.92
N GLY A 515 8.61 8.58 31.18
CA GLY A 515 7.61 9.51 31.71
C GLY A 515 7.03 10.39 30.62
N VAL A 516 6.31 11.41 31.02
CA VAL A 516 5.65 12.38 30.14
C VAL A 516 6.68 13.39 29.65
N LEU A 517 6.57 13.78 28.37
CA LEU A 517 7.32 14.91 27.84
C LEU A 517 6.76 16.23 28.42
N PRO A 518 7.61 17.23 28.65
CA PRO A 518 7.11 18.57 28.96
C PRO A 518 6.18 19.06 27.85
N ALA A 519 5.14 19.79 28.24
CA ALA A 519 4.19 20.40 27.31
C ALA A 519 4.85 21.46 26.43
#